data_c5657b24c1def14cf480b522d626b467
#
_entry.id   c5657b24c1def14cf480b522d626b467
#
_cell.length_a   1.000
_cell.length_b   1.000
_cell.length_c   1.000
_cell.angle_alpha   90.00
_cell.angle_beta   90.00
_cell.angle_gamma   90.00
#
_symmetry.space_group_name_H-M   'P 1'
#
loop_
_entity.id
_entity.type
_entity.pdbx_description
1 polymer ?
#
loop_
_entity_poly.entity_id
_entity_poly.type
_entity_poly.pdbx_seq_one_letter_code
_entity_poly.pdbx_strand_id
1 'polypeptide(L)'
;MTNKKKILVTGGAGFVGSHLCEHLALDHSNEVYSLDNYFTGSESNHLDNVVYIKGNTVDIANLVPFIPDMVYHLGEYSRVEQSFDDIGTVLHYNTYGTFAVMEFVRKAGCKILYAGSSTKFADGTL
;
A
#
# COMPACT_ATOMS: atom_id res chain seq x y z
N MET A 1 -2.59 26.38 -13.44
CA MET A 1 -2.34 25.51 -12.29
C MET A 1 -2.86 24.11 -12.55
N THR A 2 -2.01 23.14 -12.47
CA THR A 2 -2.40 21.77 -12.73
C THR A 2 -2.80 21.07 -11.43
N ASN A 3 -3.94 20.40 -11.44
CA ASN A 3 -4.35 19.56 -10.34
C ASN A 3 -3.72 18.19 -10.53
N LYS A 4 -2.78 17.88 -9.66
CA LYS A 4 -2.14 16.57 -9.72
C LYS A 4 -3.05 15.52 -9.12
N LYS A 5 -3.01 14.33 -9.71
CA LYS A 5 -3.70 13.18 -9.18
C LYS A 5 -2.90 12.63 -8.00
N LYS A 6 -3.55 12.49 -6.87
CA LYS A 6 -2.91 11.96 -5.67
C LYS A 6 -3.09 10.45 -5.63
N ILE A 7 -1.98 9.75 -5.62
CA ILE A 7 -1.96 8.29 -5.63
C ILE A 7 -1.27 7.81 -4.37
N LEU A 8 -1.94 6.94 -3.64
CA LEU A 8 -1.38 6.34 -2.44
C LEU A 8 -1.07 4.88 -2.72
N VAL A 9 0.16 4.46 -2.43
CA VAL A 9 0.59 3.08 -2.55
C VAL A 9 0.92 2.56 -1.16
N THR A 10 0.18 1.58 -0.67
CA THR A 10 0.57 0.91 0.56
C THR A 10 1.63 -0.13 0.22
N GLY A 11 2.69 -0.18 1.02
CA GLY A 11 3.81 -1.05 0.72
C GLY A 11 4.73 -0.51 -0.37
N GLY A 12 4.77 0.82 -0.52
CA GLY A 12 5.55 1.45 -1.60
C GLY A 12 7.06 1.35 -1.45
N ALA A 13 7.57 0.92 -0.30
CA ALA A 13 9.00 0.71 -0.10
C ALA A 13 9.41 -0.75 -0.28
N GLY A 14 8.47 -1.64 -0.57
CA GLY A 14 8.76 -3.03 -0.89
C GLY A 14 9.21 -3.22 -2.32
N PHE A 15 9.49 -4.47 -2.70
CA PHE A 15 10.00 -4.76 -4.02
C PHE A 15 9.02 -4.36 -5.13
N VAL A 16 7.79 -4.89 -5.05
CA VAL A 16 6.77 -4.60 -6.07
C VAL A 16 6.33 -3.14 -5.96
N GLY A 17 6.09 -2.68 -4.73
CA GLY A 17 5.60 -1.34 -4.50
C GLY A 17 6.56 -0.25 -4.97
N SER A 18 7.88 -0.47 -4.80
CA SER A 18 8.85 0.52 -5.23
C SER A 18 8.88 0.65 -6.75
N HIS A 19 8.74 -0.47 -7.46
CA HIS A 19 8.67 -0.43 -8.92
C HIS A 19 7.40 0.25 -9.40
N LEU A 20 6.28 0.01 -8.73
CA LEU A 20 5.04 0.69 -9.06
C LEU A 20 5.14 2.19 -8.80
N CYS A 21 5.71 2.59 -7.67
CA CYS A 21 5.90 4.00 -7.37
C CYS A 21 6.77 4.68 -8.42
N GLU A 22 7.82 4.02 -8.84
CA GLU A 22 8.70 4.55 -9.88
C GLU A 22 7.94 4.78 -11.18
N HIS A 23 7.16 3.79 -11.59
CA HIS A 23 6.38 3.89 -12.81
C HIS A 23 5.35 5.02 -12.74
N LEU A 24 4.62 5.10 -11.63
CA LEU A 24 3.60 6.13 -11.45
C LEU A 24 4.20 7.53 -11.40
N ALA A 25 5.38 7.67 -10.81
CA ALA A 25 6.03 8.96 -10.65
C ALA A 25 6.66 9.47 -11.94
N LEU A 26 6.78 8.61 -12.97
CA LEU A 26 7.22 9.07 -14.28
C LEU A 26 6.23 10.03 -14.91
N ASP A 27 4.95 9.93 -14.56
CA ASP A 27 3.95 10.86 -15.02
C ASP A 27 3.89 12.02 -14.03
N HIS A 28 4.34 13.19 -14.47
CA HIS A 28 4.44 14.36 -13.61
C HIS A 28 3.07 14.92 -13.21
N SER A 29 1.99 14.41 -13.78
CA SER A 29 0.65 14.76 -13.34
C SER A 29 0.22 13.95 -12.11
N ASN A 30 1.02 12.97 -11.71
CA ASN A 30 0.78 12.18 -10.51
C ASN A 30 1.60 12.70 -9.34
N GLU A 31 0.96 12.70 -8.17
CA GLU A 31 1.62 12.97 -6.90
C GLU A 31 1.56 11.67 -6.11
N VAL A 32 2.71 11.02 -5.95
CA VAL A 32 2.76 9.65 -5.43
C VAL A 32 3.20 9.64 -3.99
N TYR A 33 2.42 8.95 -3.15
CA TYR A 33 2.67 8.78 -1.72
C TYR A 33 2.77 7.29 -1.41
N SER A 34 3.68 6.94 -0.51
CA SER A 34 3.86 5.57 -0.06
C SER A 34 3.55 5.49 1.44
N LEU A 35 2.76 4.50 1.82
CA LEU A 35 2.54 4.17 3.24
C LEU A 35 3.12 2.78 3.47
N ASP A 36 4.16 2.69 4.30
CA ASP A 36 4.86 1.43 4.53
C ASP A 36 5.33 1.38 5.98
N ASN A 37 5.23 0.21 6.61
CA ASN A 37 5.74 0.04 7.96
C ASN A 37 7.18 -0.47 7.98
N TYR A 38 7.74 -0.72 6.80
CA TYR A 38 9.12 -1.18 6.60
C TYR A 38 9.41 -2.54 7.20
N PHE A 39 8.39 -3.34 7.44
CA PHE A 39 8.61 -4.71 7.91
C PHE A 39 9.40 -5.52 6.89
N THR A 40 9.02 -5.42 5.61
CA THR A 40 9.76 -6.06 4.52
C THR A 40 10.30 -5.07 3.51
N GLY A 41 9.86 -3.81 3.58
CA GLY A 41 10.35 -2.77 2.70
C GLY A 41 11.66 -2.18 3.20
N SER A 42 12.27 -1.36 2.37
CA SER A 42 13.58 -0.79 2.67
C SER A 42 13.64 0.67 2.26
N GLU A 43 14.29 1.48 3.10
CA GLU A 43 14.54 2.88 2.75
C GLU A 43 15.47 3.01 1.55
N SER A 44 16.24 1.96 1.24
CA SER A 44 17.08 1.97 0.07
C SER A 44 16.28 1.98 -1.23
N ASN A 45 14.97 1.67 -1.15
CA ASN A 45 14.08 1.71 -2.31
C ASN A 45 13.42 3.08 -2.49
N HIS A 46 13.74 4.07 -1.65
CA HIS A 46 13.12 5.39 -1.74
C HIS A 46 13.52 6.12 -3.01
N LEU A 47 12.57 6.86 -3.55
CA LEU A 47 12.75 7.66 -4.77
C LEU A 47 12.54 9.13 -4.42
N ASP A 48 13.24 10.02 -5.14
CA ASP A 48 13.22 11.46 -4.84
C ASP A 48 11.85 12.09 -5.05
N ASN A 49 11.07 11.54 -5.98
CA ASN A 49 9.79 12.13 -6.37
C ASN A 49 8.59 11.41 -5.77
N VAL A 50 8.80 10.67 -4.69
CA VAL A 50 7.74 9.99 -3.95
C VAL A 50 7.80 10.43 -2.50
N VAL A 51 6.63 10.70 -1.92
CA VAL A 51 6.54 11.08 -0.50
C VAL A 51 6.30 9.82 0.32
N TYR A 52 7.13 9.59 1.31
CA TYR A 52 7.06 8.38 2.12
C TYR A 52 6.50 8.66 3.49
N ILE A 53 5.45 7.90 3.85
CA ILE A 53 4.82 7.95 5.18
C ILE A 53 5.09 6.61 5.85
N LYS A 54 5.73 6.64 7.00
CA LYS A 54 6.04 5.41 7.74
C LYS A 54 4.91 5.12 8.71
N GLY A 55 4.37 3.91 8.64
CA GLY A 55 3.34 3.48 9.55
C GLY A 55 2.59 2.27 9.04
N ASN A 56 1.67 1.81 9.85
CA ASN A 56 0.86 0.62 9.54
C ASN A 56 -0.43 1.01 8.85
N THR A 57 -0.92 0.13 7.98
CA THR A 57 -2.18 0.37 7.28
C THR A 57 -3.38 0.44 8.22
N VAL A 58 -3.30 -0.18 9.41
CA VAL A 58 -4.40 -0.05 10.37
C VAL A 58 -4.61 1.39 10.82
N ASP A 59 -3.57 2.21 10.71
CA ASP A 59 -3.62 3.62 11.12
C ASP A 59 -3.78 4.57 9.95
N ILE A 60 -4.17 4.08 8.78
CA ILE A 60 -4.19 4.86 7.55
C ILE A 60 -5.00 6.15 7.69
N ALA A 61 -6.12 6.10 8.40
CA ALA A 61 -6.98 7.27 8.54
C ALA A 61 -6.29 8.40 9.31
N ASN A 62 -5.37 8.06 10.21
CA ASN A 62 -4.62 9.04 10.99
C ASN A 62 -3.35 9.50 10.28
N LEU A 63 -2.80 8.67 9.41
CA LEU A 63 -1.52 8.93 8.78
C LEU A 63 -1.63 9.65 7.46
N VAL A 64 -2.76 9.51 6.76
CA VAL A 64 -2.95 10.09 5.43
C VAL A 64 -3.95 11.23 5.56
N PRO A 65 -3.45 12.49 5.56
CA PRO A 65 -4.31 13.66 5.83
C PRO A 65 -4.99 14.23 4.59
N PHE A 66 -5.07 13.46 3.52
CA PHE A 66 -5.67 13.91 2.27
C PHE A 66 -6.53 12.79 1.69
N ILE A 67 -7.36 13.12 0.70
CA ILE A 67 -8.18 12.15 -0.01
C ILE A 67 -7.46 11.81 -1.32
N PRO A 68 -6.94 10.57 -1.45
CA PRO A 68 -6.30 10.19 -2.71
C PRO A 68 -7.34 9.98 -3.81
N ASP A 69 -6.89 10.11 -5.05
CA ASP A 69 -7.71 9.76 -6.20
C ASP A 69 -7.69 8.27 -6.46
N MET A 70 -6.59 7.61 -6.09
CA MET A 70 -6.41 6.19 -6.30
C MET A 70 -5.55 5.60 -5.20
N VAL A 71 -5.91 4.42 -4.74
CA VAL A 71 -5.11 3.67 -3.75
C VAL A 71 -4.71 2.33 -4.37
N TYR A 72 -3.42 2.04 -4.34
CA TYR A 72 -2.90 0.72 -4.67
C TYR A 72 -2.50 0.04 -3.36
N HIS A 73 -3.23 -1.00 -2.99
CA HIS A 73 -3.01 -1.65 -1.70
C HIS A 73 -2.13 -2.89 -1.89
N LEU A 74 -0.83 -2.72 -1.62
CA LEU A 74 0.17 -3.76 -1.72
C LEU A 74 0.83 -4.06 -0.37
N GLY A 75 0.36 -3.42 0.68
CA GLY A 75 1.03 -3.42 1.97
C GLY A 75 0.73 -4.63 2.84
N GLU A 76 0.30 -5.74 2.26
CA GLU A 76 0.06 -6.94 3.02
C GLU A 76 1.36 -7.72 3.23
N TYR A 77 1.40 -8.43 4.34
CA TYR A 77 2.51 -9.28 4.68
C TYR A 77 2.42 -10.54 3.81
N SER A 78 3.28 -10.65 2.82
CA SER A 78 3.14 -11.68 1.80
C SER A 78 4.24 -12.73 1.80
N ARG A 79 5.23 -12.62 2.68
CA ARG A 79 6.35 -13.57 2.67
C ARG A 79 5.97 -14.85 3.39
N VAL A 80 5.94 -15.94 2.65
CA VAL A 80 5.49 -17.22 3.16
C VAL A 80 6.37 -17.71 4.31
N GLU A 81 7.67 -17.55 4.16
CA GLU A 81 8.60 -18.00 5.20
C GLU A 81 8.35 -17.29 6.53
N GLN A 82 8.13 -16.01 6.48
CA GLN A 82 7.86 -15.23 7.67
C GLN A 82 6.49 -15.56 8.26
N SER A 83 5.53 -15.97 7.43
CA SER A 83 4.22 -16.28 7.94
C SER A 83 4.21 -17.54 8.81
N PHE A 84 5.14 -18.47 8.61
CA PHE A 84 5.24 -19.62 9.51
C PHE A 84 5.69 -19.21 10.91
N ASP A 85 6.60 -18.24 10.99
CA ASP A 85 7.12 -17.80 12.27
C ASP A 85 6.23 -16.79 12.98
N ASP A 86 5.51 -15.99 12.19
CA ASP A 86 4.77 -14.82 12.71
C ASP A 86 3.32 -14.82 12.24
N ILE A 87 2.64 -15.95 12.40
CA ILE A 87 1.28 -16.08 11.88
C ILE A 87 0.31 -15.06 12.50
N GLY A 88 0.49 -14.76 13.78
CA GLY A 88 -0.33 -13.75 14.44
C GLY A 88 -0.15 -12.38 13.84
N THR A 89 1.09 -12.03 13.51
CA THR A 89 1.41 -10.78 12.85
C THR A 89 0.79 -10.71 11.46
N VAL A 90 0.88 -11.81 10.70
CA VAL A 90 0.29 -11.88 9.37
C VAL A 90 -1.21 -11.66 9.43
N LEU A 91 -1.89 -12.35 10.35
CA LEU A 91 -3.33 -12.19 10.50
C LEU A 91 -3.70 -10.77 10.88
N HIS A 92 -2.93 -10.16 11.77
CA HIS A 92 -3.20 -8.79 12.20
C HIS A 92 -3.08 -7.82 11.02
N TYR A 93 -1.93 -7.84 10.34
CA TYR A 93 -1.69 -6.87 9.28
C TYR A 93 -2.54 -7.13 8.04
N ASN A 94 -2.79 -8.39 7.69
CA ASN A 94 -3.56 -8.68 6.49
C ASN A 94 -5.06 -8.54 6.72
N THR A 95 -5.53 -8.77 7.94
CA THR A 95 -6.95 -8.67 8.25
C THR A 95 -7.33 -7.24 8.63
N TYR A 96 -6.69 -6.71 9.67
CA TYR A 96 -7.08 -5.40 10.18
C TYR A 96 -6.55 -4.28 9.29
N GLY A 97 -5.37 -4.46 8.70
CA GLY A 97 -4.82 -3.47 7.79
C GLY A 97 -5.68 -3.31 6.54
N THR A 98 -6.06 -4.42 5.93
CA THR A 98 -6.90 -4.39 4.73
C THR A 98 -8.26 -3.80 5.05
N PHE A 99 -8.84 -4.18 6.19
CA PHE A 99 -10.12 -3.60 6.62
C PHE A 99 -10.01 -2.08 6.77
N ALA A 100 -8.92 -1.61 7.40
CA ALA A 100 -8.73 -0.19 7.59
C ALA A 100 -8.59 0.55 6.27
N VAL A 101 -7.86 -0.03 5.30
CA VAL A 101 -7.70 0.56 3.99
C VAL A 101 -9.04 0.62 3.26
N MET A 102 -9.82 -0.45 3.32
CA MET A 102 -11.14 -0.47 2.69
C MET A 102 -12.08 0.56 3.29
N GLU A 103 -12.07 0.71 4.61
CA GLU A 103 -12.88 1.73 5.27
C GLU A 103 -12.43 3.13 4.88
N PHE A 104 -11.13 3.34 4.79
CA PHE A 104 -10.58 4.62 4.36
C PHE A 104 -11.05 4.97 2.95
N VAL A 105 -10.94 4.01 2.03
CA VAL A 105 -11.37 4.18 0.64
C VAL A 105 -12.86 4.46 0.56
N ARG A 106 -13.65 3.72 1.33
CA ARG A 106 -15.11 3.89 1.33
C ARG A 106 -15.49 5.29 1.78
N LYS A 107 -14.90 5.77 2.85
CA LYS A 107 -15.20 7.11 3.37
C LYS A 107 -14.70 8.21 2.45
N ALA A 108 -13.56 7.99 1.84
CA ALA A 108 -13.00 8.98 0.92
C ALA A 108 -13.69 8.98 -0.43
N GLY A 109 -14.34 7.89 -0.80
CA GLY A 109 -14.99 7.78 -2.10
C GLY A 109 -14.00 7.64 -3.25
N CYS A 110 -12.81 7.13 -3.00
CA CYS A 110 -11.80 7.00 -4.03
C CYS A 110 -11.75 5.56 -4.57
N LYS A 111 -10.94 5.38 -5.62
CA LYS A 111 -10.78 4.07 -6.25
C LYS A 111 -9.67 3.29 -5.55
N ILE A 112 -9.74 1.97 -5.63
CA ILE A 112 -8.73 1.10 -5.06
C ILE A 112 -8.42 -0.04 -6.01
N LEU A 113 -7.13 -0.35 -6.12
CA LEU A 113 -6.65 -1.59 -6.72
C LEU A 113 -6.01 -2.41 -5.59
N TYR A 114 -6.56 -3.58 -5.33
CA TYR A 114 -6.06 -4.45 -4.28
C TYR A 114 -5.29 -5.61 -4.89
N ALA A 115 -4.03 -5.74 -4.50
CA ALA A 115 -3.19 -6.86 -4.93
C ALA A 115 -3.11 -7.85 -3.79
N GLY A 116 -3.91 -8.89 -3.86
CA GLY A 116 -3.89 -9.94 -2.86
C GLY A 116 -2.73 -10.89 -3.08
N SER A 117 -2.51 -11.77 -2.12
CA SER A 117 -1.46 -12.77 -2.25
C SER A 117 -1.84 -13.80 -3.31
N SER A 118 -0.83 -14.39 -3.94
CA SER A 118 -1.07 -15.40 -4.98
C SER A 118 -1.83 -16.61 -4.45
N THR A 119 -1.72 -16.90 -3.17
CA THR A 119 -2.43 -18.04 -2.60
C THR A 119 -3.94 -17.83 -2.59
N LYS A 120 -4.39 -16.60 -2.60
CA LYS A 120 -5.83 -16.33 -2.66
C LYS A 120 -6.43 -16.74 -3.98
N PHE A 121 -5.65 -16.68 -5.03
CA PHE A 121 -6.13 -17.04 -6.35
C PHE A 121 -5.97 -18.52 -6.62
N ALA A 122 -5.16 -19.20 -5.83
CA ALA A 122 -4.91 -20.63 -6.01
C ALA A 122 -6.12 -21.48 -5.66
N ASP A 123 -7.05 -20.98 -4.87
CA ASP A 123 -8.23 -21.76 -4.48
C ASP A 123 -9.28 -21.84 -5.57
N GLY A 124 -9.13 -21.09 -6.63
CA GLY A 124 -9.98 -21.19 -7.79
C GLY A 124 -11.41 -20.75 -7.60
N THR A 125 -11.70 -20.03 -6.58
CA THR A 125 -13.05 -19.54 -6.32
C THR A 125 -13.43 -18.32 -7.11
N LEU A 126 -12.56 -17.90 -7.94
CA LEU A 126 -12.74 -16.68 -8.71
C LEU A 126 -13.48 -16.91 -10.01
#